data_4b51855a3d9cebd4928a23993d521291
#
_entry.id   4b51855a3d9cebd4928a23993d521291
#
_cell.length_a   1.000
_cell.length_b   1.000
_cell.length_c   1.000
_cell.angle_alpha   90.00
_cell.angle_beta   90.00
_cell.angle_gamma   90.00
#
_symmetry.space_group_name_H-M   'P 1'
#
loop_
_entity.id
_entity.type
_entity.pdbx_description
1 polymer ?
#
loop_
_entity_poly.entity_id
_entity_poly.type
_entity_poly.pdbx_seq_one_letter_code
_entity_poly.pdbx_strand_id
1 'polypeptide(L)'
;MIAGSSGGHILPALAYINNLSLVKDPKSILFVTNEIGKNYLEKIESNKINKIILKSKNKFFFILNLLLKVSFVFLSNRRIILIGFGGFITTPVLIISKLFNIFLLSFNKIYIHEQNVIYGLANKINYFIAKNAFISFPKDNMRSKEIFVGNFFININKFREKLDHNYINILLMGGSAGSLDLNNMMLKEITNFNKAYLKNIKFFI
;
A
#
# COMPACT_ATOMS: atom_id res chain seq x y z
N MET A 1 -9.30 1.27 7.03
CA MET A 1 -8.15 1.50 6.14
C MET A 1 -8.38 0.84 4.81
N ILE A 2 -7.89 1.41 3.72
CA ILE A 2 -8.17 0.94 2.36
C ILE A 2 -6.86 0.85 1.59
N ALA A 3 -6.53 -0.32 1.08
CA ALA A 3 -5.40 -0.54 0.19
C ALA A 3 -5.66 -1.72 -0.75
N GLY A 4 -5.21 -1.61 -1.99
CA GLY A 4 -5.37 -2.69 -2.96
C GLY A 4 -4.46 -2.51 -4.17
N SER A 5 -4.57 -3.45 -5.11
CA SER A 5 -3.89 -3.51 -6.39
C SER A 5 -2.46 -4.07 -6.38
N SER A 6 -1.60 -3.67 -5.42
CA SER A 6 -0.20 -4.11 -5.42
C SER A 6 0.39 -4.11 -4.01
N GLY A 7 1.50 -4.82 -3.82
CA GLY A 7 2.25 -4.84 -2.57
C GLY A 7 2.71 -3.44 -2.14
N GLY A 8 3.03 -2.56 -3.08
CA GLY A 8 3.45 -1.18 -2.79
C GLY A 8 2.42 -0.35 -2.01
N HIS A 9 1.12 -0.65 -2.17
CA HIS A 9 0.05 -0.01 -1.39
C HIS A 9 -0.33 -0.82 -0.14
N ILE A 10 -0.29 -2.15 -0.26
CA ILE A 10 -0.78 -3.07 0.78
C ILE A 10 0.22 -3.16 1.94
N LEU A 11 1.50 -3.32 1.67
CA LEU A 11 2.52 -3.49 2.70
C LEU A 11 2.63 -2.29 3.65
N PRO A 12 2.68 -1.02 3.19
CA PRO A 12 2.65 0.13 4.08
C PRO A 12 1.37 0.21 4.92
N ALA A 13 0.21 -0.15 4.34
CA ALA A 13 -1.05 -0.19 5.08
C ALA A 13 -1.01 -1.23 6.20
N LEU A 14 -0.48 -2.43 5.92
CA LEU A 14 -0.34 -3.49 6.91
C LEU A 14 0.70 -3.15 7.99
N ALA A 15 1.82 -2.52 7.61
CA ALA A 15 2.80 -2.02 8.56
C ALA A 15 2.19 -1.00 9.52
N TYR A 16 1.38 -0.07 9.00
CA TYR A 16 0.65 0.89 9.81
C TYR A 16 -0.36 0.22 10.74
N ILE A 17 -1.13 -0.77 10.25
CA ILE A 17 -2.08 -1.53 11.06
C ILE A 17 -1.36 -2.27 12.18
N ASN A 18 -0.25 -2.92 11.89
CA ASN A 18 0.52 -3.66 12.88
C ASN A 18 0.98 -2.75 14.03
N ASN A 19 1.50 -1.57 13.71
CA ASN A 19 1.89 -0.60 14.72
C ASN A 19 0.68 -0.01 15.47
N LEU A 20 -0.42 0.26 14.78
CA LEU A 20 -1.64 0.80 15.40
C LEU A 20 -2.29 -0.21 16.36
N SER A 21 -2.26 -1.50 16.05
CA SER A 21 -2.81 -2.57 16.88
C SER A 21 -2.08 -2.77 18.23
N LEU A 22 -0.89 -2.18 18.37
CA LEU A 22 -0.17 -2.14 19.65
C LEU A 22 -0.78 -1.13 20.64
N VAL A 23 -1.49 -0.12 20.14
CA VAL A 23 -2.04 0.99 20.95
C VAL A 23 -3.56 1.11 20.90
N LYS A 24 -4.23 0.38 20.00
CA LYS A 24 -5.69 0.39 19.81
C LYS A 24 -6.24 -1.02 19.72
N ASP A 25 -7.49 -1.20 20.15
CA ASP A 25 -8.19 -2.48 19.97
C ASP A 25 -8.21 -2.87 18.48
N PRO A 26 -7.59 -3.99 18.10
CA PRO A 26 -7.60 -4.47 16.71
C PRO A 26 -9.00 -4.63 16.12
N LYS A 27 -10.01 -4.94 16.91
CA LYS A 27 -11.40 -5.09 16.47
C LYS A 27 -12.01 -3.77 16.00
N SER A 28 -11.47 -2.62 16.41
CA SER A 28 -11.88 -1.29 15.94
C SER A 28 -11.32 -0.95 14.56
N ILE A 29 -10.44 -1.78 14.00
CA ILE A 29 -9.80 -1.57 12.71
C ILE A 29 -10.50 -2.41 11.66
N LEU A 30 -10.98 -1.75 10.60
CA LEU A 30 -11.51 -2.40 9.40
C LEU A 30 -10.54 -2.21 8.24
N PHE A 31 -10.08 -3.28 7.62
CA PHE A 31 -9.25 -3.25 6.43
C PHE A 31 -10.03 -3.67 5.20
N VAL A 32 -10.13 -2.78 4.23
CA VAL A 32 -10.80 -3.02 2.95
C VAL A 32 -9.73 -3.27 1.89
N THR A 33 -9.76 -4.46 1.29
CA THR A 33 -8.77 -4.87 0.30
C THR A 33 -9.35 -5.87 -0.72
N ASN A 34 -8.54 -6.28 -1.69
CA ASN A 34 -8.86 -7.31 -2.68
C ASN A 34 -8.14 -8.64 -2.36
N GLU A 35 -8.24 -9.62 -3.27
CA GLU A 35 -7.58 -10.94 -3.14
C GLU A 35 -6.05 -10.83 -2.95
N ILE A 36 -5.41 -9.88 -3.64
CA ILE A 36 -3.96 -9.66 -3.48
C ILE A 36 -3.65 -9.28 -2.04
N GLY A 37 -4.43 -8.35 -1.46
CA GLY A 37 -4.27 -7.96 -0.06
C GLY A 37 -4.59 -9.06 0.93
N LYS A 38 -5.53 -9.95 0.59
CA LYS A 38 -5.81 -11.15 1.41
C LYS A 38 -4.56 -12.01 1.57
N ASN A 39 -3.83 -12.28 0.48
CA ASN A 39 -2.62 -13.10 0.52
C ASN A 39 -1.52 -12.50 1.41
N TYR A 40 -1.40 -11.16 1.42
CA TYR A 40 -0.48 -10.46 2.34
C TYR A 40 -0.95 -10.52 3.80
N LEU A 41 -2.26 -10.40 4.05
CA LEU A 41 -2.83 -10.52 5.40
C LEU A 41 -2.58 -11.90 6.03
N GLU A 42 -2.68 -12.96 5.24
CA GLU A 42 -2.43 -14.34 5.69
C GLU A 42 -0.96 -14.56 6.09
N LYS A 43 -0.02 -13.92 5.39
CA LYS A 43 1.42 -14.01 5.69
C LYS A 43 1.84 -13.25 6.97
N ILE A 44 1.07 -12.25 7.40
CA ILE A 44 1.42 -11.36 8.53
C ILE A 44 0.68 -11.76 9.82
N GLU A 45 -0.04 -12.89 9.83
CA GLU A 45 -0.82 -13.37 11.00
C GLU A 45 -1.77 -12.31 11.61
N SER A 46 -2.26 -11.37 10.81
CA SER A 46 -3.14 -10.31 11.27
C SER A 46 -4.61 -10.79 11.42
N ASN A 47 -4.81 -11.91 12.11
CA ASN A 47 -6.13 -12.51 12.27
C ASN A 47 -7.08 -11.74 13.20
N LYS A 48 -6.57 -10.72 13.88
CA LYS A 48 -7.32 -9.97 14.90
C LYS A 48 -8.11 -8.77 14.37
N ILE A 49 -7.87 -8.34 13.13
CA ILE A 49 -8.53 -7.19 12.53
C ILE A 49 -9.77 -7.58 11.70
N ASN A 50 -10.78 -6.72 11.70
CA ASN A 50 -11.92 -6.88 10.80
C ASN A 50 -11.50 -6.61 9.35
N LYS A 51 -11.99 -7.42 8.40
CA LYS A 51 -11.60 -7.33 6.99
C LYS A 51 -12.78 -7.43 6.03
N ILE A 52 -12.80 -6.58 5.02
CA ILE A 52 -13.65 -6.71 3.84
C ILE A 52 -12.76 -7.07 2.66
N ILE A 53 -12.87 -8.31 2.20
CA ILE A 53 -12.16 -8.79 1.02
C ILE A 53 -13.12 -8.75 -0.16
N LEU A 54 -12.68 -8.09 -1.22
CA LEU A 54 -13.45 -7.93 -2.44
C LEU A 54 -13.01 -8.96 -3.46
N LYS A 55 -13.97 -9.77 -3.90
CA LYS A 55 -13.79 -10.81 -4.89
C LYS A 55 -14.73 -10.52 -6.05
N SER A 56 -14.23 -10.38 -7.24
CA SER A 56 -14.99 -10.50 -8.48
C SER A 56 -14.05 -10.47 -9.68
N LYS A 57 -14.30 -11.31 -10.66
CA LYS A 57 -13.64 -11.28 -11.96
C LYS A 57 -14.17 -10.14 -12.83
N ASN A 58 -15.43 -9.73 -12.66
CA ASN A 58 -16.04 -8.63 -13.40
C ASN A 58 -15.87 -7.33 -12.62
N LYS A 59 -15.28 -6.31 -13.27
CA LYS A 59 -15.02 -4.99 -12.66
C LYS A 59 -16.30 -4.29 -12.19
N PHE A 60 -17.39 -4.41 -12.94
CA PHE A 60 -18.66 -3.79 -12.57
C PHE A 60 -19.24 -4.38 -11.27
N PHE A 61 -19.34 -5.71 -11.20
CA PHE A 61 -19.81 -6.38 -9.98
C PHE A 61 -18.84 -6.19 -8.81
N PHE A 62 -17.54 -6.05 -9.08
CA PHE A 62 -16.56 -5.71 -8.06
C PHE A 62 -16.87 -4.36 -7.42
N ILE A 63 -17.07 -3.33 -8.24
CA ILE A 63 -17.39 -1.98 -7.76
C ILE A 63 -18.74 -1.99 -7.04
N LEU A 64 -19.78 -2.60 -7.59
CA LEU A 64 -21.10 -2.67 -6.97
C LEU A 64 -21.03 -3.33 -5.58
N ASN A 65 -20.35 -4.45 -5.45
CA ASN A 65 -20.16 -5.15 -4.16
C ASN A 65 -19.37 -4.29 -3.16
N LEU A 66 -18.32 -3.58 -3.63
CA LEU A 66 -17.58 -2.62 -2.83
C LEU A 66 -18.52 -1.53 -2.29
N LEU A 67 -19.31 -0.91 -3.18
CA LEU A 67 -20.22 0.18 -2.82
C LEU A 67 -21.23 -0.27 -1.77
N LEU A 68 -21.87 -1.42 -1.96
CA LEU A 68 -22.85 -1.96 -1.02
C LEU A 68 -22.25 -2.24 0.36
N LYS A 69 -21.14 -2.96 0.42
CA LYS A 69 -20.49 -3.32 1.70
C LYS A 69 -19.99 -2.09 2.45
N VAL A 70 -19.40 -1.14 1.74
CA VAL A 70 -18.84 0.07 2.36
C VAL A 70 -19.97 1.02 2.79
N SER A 71 -21.04 1.15 2.02
CA SER A 71 -22.21 1.94 2.40
C SER A 71 -22.87 1.42 3.68
N PHE A 72 -22.99 0.10 3.82
CA PHE A 72 -23.49 -0.50 5.06
C PHE A 72 -22.64 -0.11 6.29
N VAL A 73 -21.29 -0.13 6.14
CA VAL A 73 -20.38 0.31 7.22
C VAL A 73 -20.62 1.79 7.55
N PHE A 74 -20.81 2.66 6.55
CA PHE A 74 -21.03 4.09 6.78
C PHE A 74 -22.40 4.39 7.38
N LEU A 75 -23.42 3.63 7.04
CA LEU A 75 -24.75 3.75 7.66
C LEU A 75 -24.72 3.35 9.13
N SER A 76 -23.96 2.31 9.47
CA SER A 76 -23.82 1.82 10.84
C SER A 76 -22.91 2.69 11.71
N ASN A 77 -22.05 3.53 11.10
CA ASN A 77 -21.06 4.30 11.83
C ASN A 77 -20.93 5.71 11.26
N ARG A 78 -21.37 6.72 12.00
CA ARG A 78 -21.35 8.12 11.56
C ARG A 78 -20.03 8.86 11.76
N ARG A 79 -19.04 8.25 12.42
CA ARG A 79 -17.73 8.86 12.72
C ARG A 79 -16.64 7.86 12.48
N ILE A 80 -16.06 7.87 11.27
CA ILE A 80 -15.01 6.97 10.87
C ILE A 80 -13.77 7.77 10.47
N ILE A 81 -12.60 7.27 10.83
CA ILE A 81 -11.33 7.75 10.28
C ILE A 81 -10.94 6.80 9.14
N LEU A 82 -10.88 7.34 7.91
CA LEU A 82 -10.45 6.61 6.74
C LEU A 82 -9.03 7.00 6.36
N ILE A 83 -8.21 5.99 6.08
CA ILE A 83 -6.86 6.20 5.54
C ILE A 83 -6.75 5.36 4.28
N GLY A 84 -6.59 6.03 3.13
CA GLY A 84 -6.38 5.40 1.83
C GLY A 84 -4.90 5.32 1.50
N PHE A 85 -4.42 4.13 1.18
CA PHE A 85 -3.02 3.89 0.79
C PHE A 85 -2.81 3.80 -0.73
N GLY A 86 -3.83 4.15 -1.51
CA GLY A 86 -3.80 4.08 -2.96
C GLY A 86 -4.37 2.76 -3.52
N GLY A 87 -4.23 2.62 -4.85
CA GLY A 87 -4.88 1.56 -5.59
C GLY A 87 -6.32 1.92 -5.99
N PHE A 88 -6.86 1.23 -7.00
CA PHE A 88 -8.13 1.57 -7.64
C PHE A 88 -9.36 1.47 -6.71
N ILE A 89 -9.28 0.65 -5.64
CA ILE A 89 -10.39 0.50 -4.68
C ILE A 89 -10.50 1.68 -3.70
N THR A 90 -9.43 2.43 -3.51
CA THR A 90 -9.40 3.52 -2.53
C THR A 90 -10.30 4.68 -2.95
N THR A 91 -10.21 5.11 -4.21
CA THR A 91 -10.95 6.27 -4.71
C THR A 91 -12.47 6.14 -4.56
N PRO A 92 -13.14 5.06 -5.02
CA PRO A 92 -14.60 4.94 -4.85
C PRO A 92 -15.02 4.92 -3.37
N VAL A 93 -14.24 4.29 -2.48
CA VAL A 93 -14.56 4.29 -1.04
C VAL A 93 -14.49 5.69 -0.44
N LEU A 94 -13.47 6.46 -0.79
CA LEU A 94 -13.32 7.83 -0.28
C LEU A 94 -14.38 8.78 -0.85
N ILE A 95 -14.76 8.64 -2.12
CA ILE A 95 -15.85 9.41 -2.74
C ILE A 95 -17.16 9.13 -2.00
N ILE A 96 -17.51 7.85 -1.78
CA ILE A 96 -18.73 7.50 -1.04
C ILE A 96 -18.70 8.09 0.36
N SER A 97 -17.60 7.97 1.08
CA SER A 97 -17.47 8.58 2.41
C SER A 97 -17.71 10.10 2.38
N LYS A 98 -17.23 10.77 1.34
CA LYS A 98 -17.47 12.22 1.16
C LYS A 98 -18.94 12.52 0.90
N LEU A 99 -19.61 11.71 0.08
CA LEU A 99 -21.05 11.83 -0.18
C LEU A 99 -21.86 11.60 1.09
N PHE A 100 -21.52 10.60 1.90
CA PHE A 100 -22.15 10.36 3.20
C PHE A 100 -21.98 11.55 4.15
N ASN A 101 -20.81 12.21 4.15
CA ASN A 101 -20.61 13.42 4.94
C ASN A 101 -21.53 14.56 4.50
N ILE A 102 -21.80 14.68 3.19
CA ILE A 102 -22.63 15.77 2.65
C ILE A 102 -24.12 15.48 2.88
N PHE A 103 -24.58 14.28 2.52
CA PHE A 103 -26.03 13.98 2.46
C PHE A 103 -26.59 13.36 3.74
N LEU A 104 -25.77 12.67 4.54
CA LEU A 104 -26.22 11.89 5.69
C LEU A 104 -25.67 12.41 7.02
N LEU A 105 -25.14 13.64 7.04
CA LEU A 105 -24.57 14.28 8.23
C LEU A 105 -23.58 13.36 8.97
N SER A 106 -22.78 12.61 8.22
CA SER A 106 -21.68 11.83 8.77
C SER A 106 -20.47 12.73 8.99
N PHE A 107 -19.62 12.37 9.95
CA PHE A 107 -18.41 13.13 10.32
C PHE A 107 -17.14 12.34 10.05
N ASN A 108 -17.09 11.68 8.92
CA ASN A 108 -15.92 10.88 8.53
C ASN A 108 -14.72 11.77 8.21
N LYS A 109 -13.56 11.43 8.76
CA LYS A 109 -12.30 12.11 8.45
C LYS A 109 -11.53 11.29 7.42
N ILE A 110 -11.20 11.89 6.29
CA ILE A 110 -10.54 11.24 5.16
C ILE A 110 -9.10 11.68 5.10
N TYR A 111 -8.19 10.71 5.12
CA TYR A 111 -6.75 10.88 4.96
C TYR A 111 -6.26 9.96 3.85
N ILE A 112 -5.13 10.32 3.23
CA ILE A 112 -4.42 9.46 2.29
C ILE A 112 -2.96 9.35 2.68
N HIS A 113 -2.33 8.26 2.29
CA HIS A 113 -0.90 8.07 2.36
C HIS A 113 -0.33 7.78 0.97
N GLU A 114 0.70 8.54 0.56
CA GLU A 114 1.42 8.35 -0.70
C GLU A 114 2.81 7.81 -0.42
N GLN A 115 3.09 6.64 -0.97
CA GLN A 115 4.33 5.90 -0.78
C GLN A 115 5.42 6.32 -1.76
N ASN A 116 5.05 6.96 -2.86
CA ASN A 116 5.94 7.34 -3.94
C ASN A 116 6.27 8.83 -3.89
N VAL A 117 7.38 9.23 -4.51
CA VAL A 117 7.75 10.64 -4.69
C VAL A 117 6.68 11.38 -5.51
N ILE A 118 6.15 10.70 -6.53
CA ILE A 118 5.09 11.23 -7.41
C ILE A 118 3.78 10.51 -7.07
N TYR A 119 2.71 11.29 -6.88
CA TYR A 119 1.38 10.74 -6.62
C TYR A 119 0.93 9.79 -7.72
N GLY A 120 0.53 8.59 -7.32
CA GLY A 120 -0.23 7.69 -8.18
C GLY A 120 -1.60 8.29 -8.55
N LEU A 121 -2.20 7.84 -9.67
CA LEU A 121 -3.44 8.41 -10.20
C LEU A 121 -4.57 8.43 -9.16
N ALA A 122 -4.76 7.35 -8.41
CA ALA A 122 -5.77 7.28 -7.35
C ALA A 122 -5.54 8.39 -6.30
N ASN A 123 -4.31 8.53 -5.82
CA ASN A 123 -4.00 9.52 -4.79
C ASN A 123 -4.00 10.96 -5.32
N LYS A 124 -3.75 11.19 -6.62
CA LYS A 124 -3.97 12.50 -7.26
C LYS A 124 -5.43 12.94 -7.12
N ILE A 125 -6.37 12.05 -7.38
CA ILE A 125 -7.82 12.31 -7.25
C ILE A 125 -8.19 12.45 -5.76
N ASN A 126 -7.73 11.53 -4.94
CA ASN A 126 -8.06 11.47 -3.52
C ASN A 126 -7.54 12.67 -2.72
N TYR A 127 -6.46 13.33 -3.20
CA TYR A 127 -5.91 14.53 -2.57
C TYR A 127 -6.95 15.65 -2.44
N PHE A 128 -7.82 15.82 -3.42
CA PHE A 128 -8.87 16.86 -3.37
C PHE A 128 -9.93 16.56 -2.31
N ILE A 129 -10.20 15.28 -2.04
CA ILE A 129 -11.22 14.81 -1.11
C ILE A 129 -10.65 14.74 0.33
N ALA A 130 -9.39 14.42 0.46
CA ALA A 130 -8.73 14.21 1.74
C ALA A 130 -8.59 15.52 2.55
N LYS A 131 -8.66 15.38 3.86
CA LYS A 131 -8.31 16.44 4.81
C LYS A 131 -6.81 16.70 4.80
N ASN A 132 -6.00 15.65 4.92
CA ASN A 132 -4.54 15.70 4.78
C ASN A 132 -4.03 14.51 3.97
N ALA A 133 -2.85 14.71 3.38
CA ALA A 133 -2.10 13.72 2.65
C ALA A 133 -0.76 13.48 3.37
N PHE A 134 -0.60 12.29 3.92
CA PHE A 134 0.67 11.85 4.49
C PHE A 134 1.59 11.40 3.37
N ILE A 135 2.81 11.88 3.32
CA ILE A 135 3.78 11.58 2.26
C ILE A 135 5.02 10.89 2.83
N SER A 136 5.52 9.90 2.07
CA SER A 136 6.70 9.11 2.46
C SER A 136 8.01 9.81 2.18
N PHE A 137 8.04 10.74 1.23
CA PHE A 137 9.24 11.47 0.83
C PHE A 137 9.04 12.97 0.98
N PRO A 138 9.99 13.69 1.57
CA PRO A 138 9.92 15.14 1.68
C PRO A 138 10.02 15.78 0.28
N LYS A 139 9.47 16.99 0.16
CA LYS A 139 9.52 17.80 -1.06
C LYS A 139 9.89 19.23 -0.67
N ASP A 140 10.66 19.90 -1.50
CA ASP A 140 11.01 21.32 -1.29
C ASP A 140 9.76 22.20 -1.24
N ASN A 141 8.79 21.92 -2.11
CA ASN A 141 7.50 22.62 -2.17
C ASN A 141 6.35 21.66 -1.78
N MET A 142 6.09 21.53 -0.48
CA MET A 142 4.96 20.79 0.04
C MET A 142 3.64 21.54 -0.21
N ARG A 143 2.62 20.81 -0.65
CA ARG A 143 1.27 21.36 -0.80
C ARG A 143 0.61 21.54 0.58
N SER A 144 -0.37 22.42 0.69
CA SER A 144 -1.01 22.81 1.95
C SER A 144 -1.58 21.65 2.80
N LYS A 145 -1.98 20.55 2.18
CA LYS A 145 -2.49 19.36 2.88
C LYS A 145 -1.45 18.26 3.10
N GLU A 146 -0.23 18.41 2.57
CA GLU A 146 0.82 17.41 2.70
C GLU A 146 1.49 17.48 4.05
N ILE A 147 1.72 16.31 4.65
CA ILE A 147 2.46 16.15 5.91
C ILE A 147 3.47 15.03 5.68
N PHE A 148 4.74 15.32 5.83
CA PHE A 148 5.79 14.32 5.75
C PHE A 148 5.78 13.44 7.01
N VAL A 149 5.68 12.12 6.81
CA VAL A 149 5.63 11.12 7.89
C VAL A 149 6.61 9.97 7.68
N GLY A 150 7.29 9.92 6.54
CA GLY A 150 8.09 8.78 6.15
C GLY A 150 7.26 7.61 5.61
N ASN A 151 7.95 6.52 5.27
CA ASN A 151 7.29 5.30 4.81
C ASN A 151 7.06 4.33 5.98
N PHE A 152 5.95 3.61 5.92
CA PHE A 152 5.67 2.54 6.89
C PHE A 152 6.26 1.23 6.40
N PHE A 153 6.99 0.53 7.25
CA PHE A 153 7.54 -0.78 6.95
C PHE A 153 7.39 -1.72 8.15
N ILE A 154 7.32 -2.99 7.84
CA ILE A 154 7.30 -4.04 8.84
C ILE A 154 8.75 -4.31 9.23
N ASN A 155 9.05 -4.23 10.51
CA ASN A 155 10.40 -4.54 10.99
C ASN A 155 10.65 -6.05 10.85
N ILE A 156 11.42 -6.42 9.82
CA ILE A 156 11.80 -7.81 9.57
C ILE A 156 13.22 -8.02 10.14
N ASN A 157 13.30 -8.22 11.44
CA ASN A 157 14.59 -8.50 12.10
C ASN A 157 15.20 -9.89 11.76
N LYS A 158 14.59 -10.67 10.86
CA LYS A 158 14.88 -12.11 10.72
C LYS A 158 15.90 -12.50 9.63
N PHE A 159 16.32 -11.59 8.77
CA PHE A 159 17.23 -11.94 7.68
C PHE A 159 18.38 -10.94 7.57
N ARG A 160 19.44 -11.18 8.34
CA ARG A 160 20.77 -10.65 8.02
C ARG A 160 21.58 -11.79 7.43
N GLU A 161 21.53 -11.99 6.13
CA GLU A 161 22.60 -12.72 5.46
C GLU A 161 23.88 -11.92 5.61
N LYS A 162 24.94 -12.57 6.07
CA LYS A 162 26.27 -11.96 6.10
C LYS A 162 26.74 -11.85 4.65
N LEU A 163 26.79 -10.63 4.14
CA LEU A 163 27.39 -10.36 2.82
C LEU A 163 28.87 -10.69 2.89
N ASP A 164 29.36 -11.40 1.91
CA ASP A 164 30.77 -11.70 1.76
C ASP A 164 31.48 -10.47 1.14
N HIS A 165 32.28 -9.80 1.93
CA HIS A 165 32.93 -8.57 1.55
C HIS A 165 34.07 -8.77 0.51
N ASN A 166 34.45 -10.03 0.21
CA ASN A 166 35.40 -10.34 -0.87
C ASN A 166 34.76 -10.23 -2.26
N TYR A 167 33.44 -10.04 -2.34
CA TYR A 167 32.68 -9.92 -3.57
C TYR A 167 31.98 -8.59 -3.68
N ILE A 168 31.77 -8.12 -4.90
CA ILE A 168 30.81 -7.06 -5.20
C ILE A 168 29.43 -7.70 -5.17
N ASN A 169 28.61 -7.33 -4.18
CA ASN A 169 27.27 -7.86 -4.00
C ASN A 169 26.27 -6.95 -4.70
N ILE A 170 25.58 -7.45 -5.72
CA ILE A 170 24.57 -6.73 -6.49
C ILE A 170 23.19 -7.32 -6.21
N LEU A 171 22.29 -6.53 -5.63
CA LEU A 171 20.90 -6.89 -5.41
C LEU A 171 20.04 -6.35 -6.56
N LEU A 172 19.35 -7.24 -7.27
CA LEU A 172 18.40 -6.91 -8.33
C LEU A 172 16.98 -7.07 -7.80
N MET A 173 16.20 -5.98 -7.74
CA MET A 173 14.84 -6.01 -7.24
C MET A 173 13.85 -5.42 -8.26
N GLY A 174 12.93 -6.24 -8.74
CA GLY A 174 11.87 -5.85 -9.68
C GLY A 174 10.54 -5.45 -9.03
N GLY A 175 10.51 -5.18 -7.72
CA GLY A 175 9.28 -4.91 -6.98
C GLY A 175 8.45 -6.18 -6.69
N SER A 176 7.21 -6.03 -6.20
CA SER A 176 6.39 -7.13 -5.70
C SER A 176 5.90 -8.12 -6.78
N ALA A 177 5.87 -7.70 -8.04
CA ALA A 177 5.49 -8.53 -9.20
C ALA A 177 6.69 -9.02 -10.00
N GLY A 178 7.90 -8.62 -9.62
CA GLY A 178 9.10 -8.78 -10.44
C GLY A 178 9.16 -7.76 -11.59
N SER A 179 10.24 -7.78 -12.34
CA SER A 179 10.39 -7.00 -13.56
C SER A 179 11.14 -7.81 -14.60
N LEU A 180 10.39 -8.36 -15.56
CA LEU A 180 10.99 -9.14 -16.64
C LEU A 180 11.97 -8.32 -17.46
N ASP A 181 11.63 -7.04 -17.72
CA ASP A 181 12.49 -6.14 -18.49
C ASP A 181 13.82 -5.87 -17.75
N LEU A 182 13.77 -5.61 -16.44
CA LEU A 182 14.96 -5.40 -15.62
C LEU A 182 15.84 -6.66 -15.60
N ASN A 183 15.22 -7.85 -15.43
CA ASN A 183 15.93 -9.11 -15.44
C ASN A 183 16.58 -9.38 -16.80
N ASN A 184 15.87 -9.13 -17.91
CA ASN A 184 16.41 -9.33 -19.26
C ASN A 184 17.55 -8.33 -19.57
N MET A 185 17.40 -7.06 -19.17
CA MET A 185 18.48 -6.08 -19.29
C MET A 185 19.73 -6.55 -18.53
N MET A 186 19.57 -6.97 -17.29
CA MET A 186 20.69 -7.42 -16.47
C MET A 186 21.36 -8.66 -17.05
N LEU A 187 20.59 -9.65 -17.53
CA LEU A 187 21.12 -10.83 -18.19
C LEU A 187 21.95 -10.47 -19.43
N LYS A 188 21.45 -9.52 -20.24
CA LYS A 188 22.17 -9.03 -21.42
C LYS A 188 23.47 -8.36 -21.03
N GLU A 189 23.46 -7.52 -20.00
CA GLU A 189 24.69 -6.86 -19.54
C GLU A 189 25.69 -7.86 -18.95
N ILE A 190 25.24 -8.83 -18.14
CA ILE A 190 26.12 -9.88 -17.59
C ILE A 190 26.82 -10.68 -18.70
N THR A 191 26.12 -10.95 -19.83
CA THR A 191 26.72 -11.66 -20.96
C THR A 191 27.81 -10.85 -21.68
N ASN A 192 27.74 -9.53 -21.60
CA ASN A 192 28.69 -8.60 -22.19
C ASN A 192 29.92 -8.37 -21.29
N PHE A 193 29.85 -8.71 -20.00
CA PHE A 193 30.95 -8.54 -19.08
C PHE A 193 32.05 -9.55 -19.34
N ASN A 194 33.31 -9.10 -19.21
CA ASN A 194 34.45 -10.01 -19.23
C ASN A 194 34.36 -11.03 -18.07
N LYS A 195 34.47 -12.31 -18.38
CA LYS A 195 34.39 -13.40 -17.40
C LYS A 195 35.34 -13.25 -16.20
N ALA A 196 36.47 -12.55 -16.37
CA ALA A 196 37.41 -12.26 -15.30
C ALA A 196 36.80 -11.38 -14.19
N TYR A 197 35.96 -10.40 -14.57
CA TYR A 197 35.30 -9.53 -13.61
C TYR A 197 34.11 -10.23 -12.90
N LEU A 198 33.41 -11.13 -13.57
CA LEU A 198 32.26 -11.85 -13.01
C LEU A 198 32.63 -12.77 -11.84
N LYS A 199 33.88 -13.21 -11.76
CA LYS A 199 34.34 -14.06 -10.65
C LYS A 199 34.22 -13.40 -9.27
N ASN A 200 34.25 -12.06 -9.24
CA ASN A 200 34.20 -11.27 -7.99
C ASN A 200 32.86 -10.63 -7.76
N ILE A 201 31.80 -11.06 -8.48
CA ILE A 201 30.44 -10.49 -8.35
C ILE A 201 29.47 -11.59 -7.93
N LYS A 202 28.63 -11.29 -6.92
CA LYS A 202 27.50 -12.12 -6.52
C LYS A 202 26.20 -11.35 -6.82
N PHE A 203 25.29 -12.01 -7.52
CA PHE A 203 23.96 -11.47 -7.81
C PHE A 203 22.93 -12.11 -6.89
N PHE A 204 22.06 -11.26 -6.34
CA PHE A 204 20.87 -11.63 -5.54
C PHE A 204 19.64 -11.16 -6.32
N ILE A 205 18.73 -12.06 -6.66
CA ILE A 205 17.54 -11.81 -7.50
C ILE A 205 16.27 -12.16 -6.71
#